data_99de885af977edbe869b80f76fbb29b6
#
_entry.id   99de885af977edbe869b80f76fbb29b6
#
_cell.length_a   1.000
_cell.length_b   1.000
_cell.length_c   1.000
_cell.angle_alpha   90.00
_cell.angle_beta   90.00
_cell.angle_gamma   90.00
#
_symmetry.space_group_name_H-M   'P 1'
#
loop_
_entity.id
_entity.type
_entity.pdbx_description
1 polymer ?
#
loop_
_entity_poly.entity_id
_entity_poly.type
_entity_poly.pdbx_seq_one_letter_code
_entity_poly.pdbx_strand_id
1 'polypeptide(L)'
;RARKIYRHEIGNFKDKDKLIFEEKSEAFTVSIGLSSDEKYYFINTSDHNTSEQYYFNVDESDPLPKLIMKRDRGVLYSTSSWDGKFYNHTNKNAEDFKIDITDSLEKQDWKPFILSKKEVLIGGLTFLKNWIIRSETSNALDKLFVRNISTNLEQELIFSDETIYVPGVSLVQRDRDTDEVYLGYSSPKTPSRVYKYNLSNKSKILVKEQEIPSGHNPENYIV
;
A
#
# COMPACT_ATOMS: atom_id res chain seq x y z
N ARG A 1 -21.62 7.83 8.41
CA ARG A 1 -20.42 6.97 8.27
C ARG A 1 -20.84 5.57 7.88
N ALA A 2 -20.12 4.92 6.96
CA ALA A 2 -20.36 3.53 6.59
C ALA A 2 -19.95 2.61 7.75
N ARG A 3 -20.87 1.74 8.20
CA ARG A 3 -20.62 0.79 9.30
C ARG A 3 -20.97 -0.67 8.94
N LYS A 4 -21.49 -0.90 7.73
CA LYS A 4 -21.93 -2.22 7.29
C LYS A 4 -21.36 -2.55 5.93
N ILE A 5 -20.98 -3.81 5.75
CA ILE A 5 -20.58 -4.39 4.48
C ILE A 5 -21.65 -5.39 4.06
N TYR A 6 -22.15 -5.24 2.84
CA TYR A 6 -23.12 -6.13 2.24
C TYR A 6 -22.54 -6.77 0.97
N ARG A 7 -22.93 -8.00 0.71
CA ARG A 7 -22.73 -8.65 -0.59
C ARG A 7 -24.01 -8.56 -1.40
N HIS A 8 -23.90 -7.95 -2.58
CA HIS A 8 -24.96 -7.90 -3.58
C HIS A 8 -24.68 -8.92 -4.67
N GLU A 9 -25.70 -9.67 -5.08
CA GLU A 9 -25.66 -10.54 -6.25
C GLU A 9 -26.28 -9.82 -7.44
N ILE A 10 -25.51 -9.66 -8.52
CA ILE A 10 -25.96 -8.95 -9.72
C ILE A 10 -27.19 -9.63 -10.30
N GLY A 11 -28.23 -8.84 -10.57
CA GLY A 11 -29.52 -9.33 -11.04
C GLY A 11 -30.57 -9.53 -9.93
N ASN A 12 -30.20 -9.47 -8.69
CA ASN A 12 -31.13 -9.52 -7.56
C ASN A 12 -31.58 -8.11 -7.12
N PHE A 13 -32.67 -8.06 -6.36
CA PHE A 13 -33.10 -6.84 -5.69
C PHE A 13 -32.29 -6.60 -4.41
N LYS A 14 -32.15 -5.34 -4.00
CA LYS A 14 -31.42 -4.88 -2.83
C LYS A 14 -31.87 -5.52 -1.50
N ASP A 15 -33.13 -5.90 -1.37
CA ASP A 15 -33.69 -6.57 -0.20
C ASP A 15 -33.14 -7.98 0.02
N LYS A 16 -32.45 -8.54 -1.00
CA LYS A 16 -31.75 -9.83 -0.92
C LYS A 16 -30.27 -9.70 -0.58
N ASP A 17 -29.77 -8.48 -0.38
CA ASP A 17 -28.39 -8.23 -0.02
C ASP A 17 -28.06 -8.89 1.32
N LYS A 18 -26.94 -9.62 1.33
CA LYS A 18 -26.47 -10.33 2.52
C LYS A 18 -25.52 -9.46 3.34
N LEU A 19 -25.85 -9.22 4.61
CA LEU A 19 -24.96 -8.54 5.55
C LEU A 19 -23.75 -9.46 5.85
N ILE A 20 -22.54 -8.98 5.55
CA ILE A 20 -21.29 -9.68 5.79
C ILE A 20 -20.65 -9.23 7.10
N PHE A 21 -20.69 -7.92 7.38
CA PHE A 21 -20.06 -7.34 8.55
C PHE A 21 -20.79 -6.10 9.05
N GLU A 22 -20.84 -5.92 10.36
CA GLU A 22 -21.36 -4.71 11.00
C GLU A 22 -20.42 -4.24 12.13
N GLU A 23 -19.93 -3.01 12.03
CA GLU A 23 -19.26 -2.29 13.11
C GLU A 23 -20.33 -1.63 14.00
N LYS A 24 -20.32 -1.99 15.28
CA LYS A 24 -21.31 -1.48 16.24
C LYS A 24 -20.96 -0.11 16.81
N SER A 25 -19.68 0.24 16.81
CA SER A 25 -19.24 1.54 17.31
C SER A 25 -19.52 2.66 16.29
N GLU A 26 -20.14 3.73 16.73
CA GLU A 26 -20.40 4.91 15.90
C GLU A 26 -19.15 5.75 15.61
N ALA A 27 -18.08 5.54 16.38
CA ALA A 27 -16.82 6.23 16.20
C ALA A 27 -16.04 5.70 14.97
N PHE A 28 -16.28 4.43 14.58
CA PHE A 28 -15.53 3.75 13.54
C PHE A 28 -16.25 3.76 12.19
N THR A 29 -15.47 3.75 11.12
CA THR A 29 -15.91 3.56 9.75
C THR A 29 -15.43 2.21 9.25
N VAL A 30 -16.13 1.64 8.27
CA VAL A 30 -15.82 0.33 7.69
C VAL A 30 -15.57 0.48 6.20
N SER A 31 -14.55 -0.23 5.71
CA SER A 31 -14.29 -0.43 4.29
C SER A 31 -13.89 -1.88 4.02
N ILE A 32 -13.99 -2.31 2.77
CA ILE A 32 -13.54 -3.63 2.32
C ILE A 32 -12.65 -3.46 1.10
N GLY A 33 -11.60 -4.25 1.01
CA GLY A 33 -10.67 -4.29 -0.11
C GLY A 33 -10.21 -5.70 -0.41
N LEU A 34 -9.85 -5.94 -1.67
CA LEU A 34 -9.24 -7.18 -2.12
C LEU A 34 -7.74 -7.14 -1.81
N SER A 35 -7.17 -8.26 -1.39
CA SER A 35 -5.72 -8.40 -1.19
C SER A 35 -4.94 -8.25 -2.49
N SER A 36 -3.65 -7.96 -2.40
CA SER A 36 -2.79 -7.76 -3.57
C SER A 36 -2.63 -9.02 -4.43
N ASP A 37 -2.75 -10.21 -3.83
CA ASP A 37 -2.72 -11.51 -4.48
C ASP A 37 -4.12 -12.05 -4.82
N GLU A 38 -5.17 -11.23 -4.61
CA GLU A 38 -6.58 -11.52 -4.89
C GLU A 38 -7.14 -12.78 -4.19
N LYS A 39 -6.51 -13.22 -3.08
CA LYS A 39 -6.93 -14.42 -2.34
C LYS A 39 -7.84 -14.11 -1.16
N TYR A 40 -7.80 -12.89 -0.63
CA TYR A 40 -8.51 -12.48 0.57
C TYR A 40 -9.26 -11.18 0.38
N TYR A 41 -10.41 -11.06 1.01
CA TYR A 41 -10.99 -9.77 1.34
C TYR A 41 -10.55 -9.35 2.75
N PHE A 42 -10.10 -8.10 2.87
CA PHE A 42 -9.82 -7.45 4.15
C PHE A 42 -10.90 -6.42 4.45
N ILE A 43 -11.55 -6.56 5.60
CA ILE A 43 -12.46 -5.55 6.14
C ILE A 43 -11.67 -4.71 7.13
N ASN A 44 -11.62 -3.40 6.90
CA ASN A 44 -10.94 -2.45 7.75
C ASN A 44 -11.99 -1.67 8.56
N THR A 45 -11.84 -1.63 9.87
CA THR A 45 -12.58 -0.72 10.72
C THR A 45 -11.62 0.25 11.39
N SER A 46 -11.88 1.55 11.33
CA SER A 46 -10.95 2.55 11.87
C SER A 46 -11.64 3.85 12.27
N ASP A 47 -11.02 4.52 13.24
CA ASP A 47 -11.17 5.94 13.51
C ASP A 47 -9.89 6.70 13.12
N HIS A 48 -9.57 7.83 13.74
CA HIS A 48 -8.39 8.63 13.42
C HIS A 48 -7.06 7.99 13.83
N ASN A 49 -7.05 7.20 14.90
CA ASN A 49 -5.81 6.71 15.51
C ASN A 49 -5.84 5.23 15.91
N THR A 50 -6.93 4.54 15.59
CA THR A 50 -7.11 3.13 15.97
C THR A 50 -7.70 2.37 14.80
N SER A 51 -7.15 1.20 14.49
CA SER A 51 -7.71 0.32 13.47
C SER A 51 -7.85 -1.11 13.94
N GLU A 52 -8.70 -1.86 13.23
CA GLU A 52 -8.91 -3.29 13.38
C GLU A 52 -9.26 -3.87 12.03
N GLN A 53 -8.73 -5.06 11.73
CA GLN A 53 -9.01 -5.72 10.46
C GLN A 53 -9.55 -7.12 10.66
N TYR A 54 -10.44 -7.49 9.74
CA TYR A 54 -10.95 -8.84 9.57
C TYR A 54 -10.63 -9.32 8.17
N TYR A 55 -10.63 -10.63 7.96
CA TYR A 55 -10.38 -11.23 6.66
C TYR A 55 -11.27 -12.45 6.42
N PHE A 56 -11.45 -12.79 5.15
CA PHE A 56 -12.03 -14.06 4.68
C PHE A 56 -11.50 -14.38 3.27
N ASN A 57 -11.55 -15.62 2.86
CA ASN A 57 -11.11 -16.04 1.52
C ASN A 57 -12.12 -15.58 0.45
N VAL A 58 -11.63 -15.25 -0.73
CA VAL A 58 -12.50 -14.83 -1.86
C VAL A 58 -13.46 -15.94 -2.29
N ASP A 59 -13.08 -17.20 -2.13
CA ASP A 59 -13.88 -18.36 -2.55
C ASP A 59 -14.97 -18.75 -1.54
N GLU A 60 -15.04 -18.11 -0.37
CA GLU A 60 -16.08 -18.41 0.61
C GLU A 60 -17.43 -17.89 0.16
N SER A 61 -18.38 -18.81 -0.09
CA SER A 61 -19.75 -18.47 -0.51
C SER A 61 -20.56 -17.81 0.61
N ASP A 62 -20.27 -18.17 1.84
CA ASP A 62 -20.88 -17.63 3.07
C ASP A 62 -19.80 -17.24 4.09
N PRO A 63 -19.11 -16.11 3.85
CA PRO A 63 -17.95 -15.76 4.64
C PRO A 63 -18.33 -15.35 6.07
N LEU A 64 -17.54 -15.87 7.02
CA LEU A 64 -17.52 -15.41 8.41
C LEU A 64 -16.19 -14.65 8.62
N PRO A 65 -16.20 -13.32 8.60
CA PRO A 65 -14.97 -12.54 8.75
C PRO A 65 -14.23 -12.87 10.04
N LYS A 66 -12.96 -13.30 9.91
CA LYS A 66 -12.08 -13.64 11.03
C LYS A 66 -11.28 -12.43 11.45
N LEU A 67 -11.19 -12.16 12.74
CA LEU A 67 -10.38 -11.07 13.27
C LEU A 67 -8.89 -11.37 13.10
N ILE A 68 -8.12 -10.38 12.60
CA ILE A 68 -6.66 -10.48 12.52
C ILE A 68 -6.05 -10.16 13.87
N MET A 69 -6.22 -8.93 14.36
CA MET A 69 -5.77 -8.52 15.69
C MET A 69 -6.83 -7.58 16.30
N LYS A 70 -7.07 -7.76 17.60
CA LYS A 70 -7.97 -6.88 18.33
C LYS A 70 -7.42 -5.45 18.36
N ARG A 71 -8.33 -4.48 18.16
CA ARG A 71 -7.96 -3.06 18.25
C ARG A 71 -7.37 -2.71 19.62
N ASP A 72 -6.37 -1.88 19.60
CA ASP A 72 -5.75 -1.27 20.76
C ASP A 72 -5.70 0.25 20.54
N ARG A 73 -6.09 1.01 21.56
CA ARG A 73 -6.21 2.47 21.41
C ARG A 73 -4.87 3.11 21.03
N GLY A 74 -4.87 3.90 19.98
CA GLY A 74 -3.66 4.54 19.45
C GLY A 74 -2.83 3.64 18.54
N VAL A 75 -3.28 2.40 18.30
CA VAL A 75 -2.61 1.50 17.36
C VAL A 75 -3.33 1.47 16.03
N LEU A 76 -2.60 1.84 15.00
CA LEU A 76 -2.98 1.69 13.60
C LEU A 76 -2.27 0.48 13.02
N TYR A 77 -2.99 -0.33 12.25
CA TYR A 77 -2.36 -1.38 11.46
C TYR A 77 -3.14 -1.68 10.18
N SER A 78 -2.45 -2.18 9.18
CA SER A 78 -3.00 -2.62 7.91
C SER A 78 -2.21 -3.82 7.41
N THR A 79 -2.91 -4.91 7.15
CA THR A 79 -2.32 -6.17 6.66
C THR A 79 -2.52 -6.28 5.15
N SER A 80 -1.47 -6.68 4.45
CA SER A 80 -1.48 -7.03 3.04
C SER A 80 -1.10 -8.50 2.86
N SER A 81 -1.58 -9.14 1.80
CA SER A 81 -1.21 -10.51 1.43
C SER A 81 -0.48 -10.53 0.10
N TRP A 82 0.64 -11.25 0.05
CA TRP A 82 1.41 -11.49 -1.17
C TRP A 82 2.28 -12.74 -1.04
N ASP A 83 2.26 -13.58 -2.07
CA ASP A 83 3.08 -14.79 -2.19
C ASP A 83 3.04 -15.72 -0.95
N GLY A 84 1.81 -15.95 -0.45
CA GLY A 84 1.56 -16.81 0.71
C GLY A 84 2.02 -16.24 2.04
N LYS A 85 2.38 -14.95 2.09
CA LYS A 85 2.79 -14.23 3.30
C LYS A 85 1.88 -13.05 3.58
N PHE A 86 1.82 -12.65 4.84
CA PHE A 86 1.07 -11.50 5.30
C PHE A 86 2.02 -10.47 5.88
N TYR A 87 1.84 -9.22 5.47
CA TYR A 87 2.66 -8.08 5.86
C TYR A 87 1.81 -7.10 6.63
N ASN A 88 2.17 -6.84 7.87
CA ASN A 88 1.44 -5.96 8.77
C ASN A 88 2.20 -4.65 8.95
N HIS A 89 1.73 -3.59 8.32
CA HIS A 89 2.21 -2.23 8.51
C HIS A 89 1.54 -1.64 9.75
N THR A 90 2.31 -1.28 10.79
CA THR A 90 1.75 -0.87 12.07
C THR A 90 2.66 0.08 12.85
N ASN A 91 2.03 0.94 13.66
CA ASN A 91 2.73 1.77 14.64
C ASN A 91 2.83 1.11 16.03
N LYS A 92 2.43 -0.15 16.19
CA LYS A 92 2.52 -0.87 17.47
C LYS A 92 3.99 -0.99 17.90
N ASN A 93 4.35 -0.34 19.03
CA ASN A 93 5.73 -0.22 19.51
C ASN A 93 6.70 0.38 18.47
N ALA A 94 6.21 1.30 17.62
CA ALA A 94 6.96 1.91 16.54
C ALA A 94 6.33 3.26 16.15
N GLU A 95 6.83 4.37 16.66
CA GLU A 95 6.24 5.71 16.47
C GLU A 95 6.03 6.02 14.99
N ASP A 96 7.04 5.78 14.15
CA ASP A 96 7.05 6.05 12.70
C ASP A 96 6.76 4.79 11.87
N PHE A 97 5.99 3.86 12.43
CA PHE A 97 5.62 2.58 11.83
C PHE A 97 6.78 1.60 11.64
N LYS A 98 6.40 0.37 11.36
CA LYS A 98 7.23 -0.76 10.98
C LYS A 98 6.41 -1.73 10.14
N ILE A 99 7.05 -2.75 9.58
CA ILE A 99 6.34 -3.84 8.91
C ILE A 99 6.78 -5.16 9.54
N ASP A 100 5.81 -5.91 10.04
CA ASP A 100 5.99 -7.27 10.50
C ASP A 100 5.45 -8.26 9.45
N ILE A 101 5.95 -9.49 9.43
CA ILE A 101 5.58 -10.54 8.48
C ILE A 101 5.19 -11.82 9.20
N THR A 102 4.23 -12.54 8.65
CA THR A 102 3.86 -13.90 9.09
C THR A 102 3.42 -14.76 7.92
N ASP A 103 3.54 -16.07 8.06
CA ASP A 103 3.00 -17.05 7.10
C ASP A 103 1.55 -17.46 7.44
N SER A 104 1.01 -17.05 8.59
CA SER A 104 -0.33 -17.43 9.04
C SER A 104 -1.00 -16.36 9.91
N LEU A 105 -2.18 -15.90 9.49
CA LEU A 105 -3.00 -14.99 10.29
C LEU A 105 -3.60 -15.67 11.53
N GLU A 106 -3.80 -16.98 11.49
CA GLU A 106 -4.38 -17.71 12.62
C GLU A 106 -3.37 -17.90 13.77
N LYS A 107 -2.10 -18.14 13.43
CA LYS A 107 -1.02 -18.32 14.44
C LYS A 107 -0.55 -17.01 15.01
N GLN A 108 -0.68 -15.91 14.25
CA GLN A 108 -0.24 -14.55 14.62
C GLN A 108 1.23 -14.48 15.09
N ASP A 109 2.10 -15.35 14.54
CA ASP A 109 3.54 -15.35 14.80
C ASP A 109 4.21 -14.28 13.92
N TRP A 110 4.02 -13.03 14.30
CA TRP A 110 4.56 -11.87 13.59
C TRP A 110 6.05 -11.70 13.86
N LYS A 111 6.85 -11.66 12.80
CA LYS A 111 8.31 -11.44 12.85
C LYS A 111 8.64 -10.10 12.20
N PRO A 112 9.70 -9.42 12.65
CA PRO A 112 10.14 -8.18 12.01
C PRO A 112 10.51 -8.41 10.54
N PHE A 113 9.98 -7.57 9.64
CA PHE A 113 10.35 -7.52 8.22
C PHE A 113 11.08 -6.21 7.90
N ILE A 114 10.48 -5.07 8.24
CA ILE A 114 11.11 -3.74 8.20
C ILE A 114 11.01 -3.16 9.61
N LEU A 115 12.15 -2.94 10.23
CA LEU A 115 12.22 -2.32 11.55
C LEU A 115 11.86 -0.84 11.47
N SER A 116 11.28 -0.31 12.56
CA SER A 116 11.14 1.13 12.71
C SER A 116 12.51 1.80 12.76
N LYS A 117 12.57 3.01 12.20
CA LYS A 117 13.77 3.86 12.21
C LYS A 117 13.37 5.21 12.80
N LYS A 118 14.23 5.76 13.67
CA LYS A 118 13.96 7.08 14.25
C LYS A 118 13.86 8.14 13.16
N GLU A 119 12.82 8.96 13.22
CA GLU A 119 12.57 10.07 12.28
C GLU A 119 12.42 9.62 10.81
N VAL A 120 12.02 8.36 10.59
CA VAL A 120 11.72 7.83 9.27
C VAL A 120 10.35 7.17 9.30
N LEU A 121 9.39 7.83 8.67
CA LEU A 121 8.05 7.27 8.47
C LEU A 121 8.14 6.13 7.47
N ILE A 122 7.88 4.91 7.93
CA ILE A 122 7.77 3.74 7.05
C ILE A 122 6.40 3.75 6.40
N GLY A 123 6.36 3.78 5.08
CA GLY A 123 5.13 3.77 4.30
C GLY A 123 4.67 2.36 3.89
N GLY A 124 3.65 2.33 3.02
CA GLY A 124 3.05 1.09 2.54
C GLY A 124 3.90 0.30 1.56
N LEU A 125 3.41 -0.89 1.22
CA LEU A 125 4.02 -1.81 0.27
C LEU A 125 3.23 -1.86 -1.05
N THR A 126 3.95 -1.91 -2.16
CA THR A 126 3.43 -2.28 -3.47
C THR A 126 4.11 -3.56 -3.92
N PHE A 127 3.32 -4.55 -4.34
CA PHE A 127 3.80 -5.88 -4.69
C PHE A 127 3.73 -6.11 -6.20
N LEU A 128 4.77 -6.71 -6.74
CA LEU A 128 4.83 -7.33 -8.05
C LEU A 128 5.39 -8.75 -7.89
N LYS A 129 5.29 -9.59 -8.91
CA LYS A 129 5.72 -11.00 -8.83
C LYS A 129 7.10 -11.18 -8.20
N ASN A 130 8.08 -10.40 -8.65
CA ASN A 130 9.47 -10.51 -8.21
C ASN A 130 9.93 -9.38 -7.28
N TRP A 131 9.04 -8.42 -6.94
CA TRP A 131 9.45 -7.18 -6.30
C TRP A 131 8.48 -6.71 -5.21
N ILE A 132 9.07 -6.17 -4.17
CA ILE A 132 8.34 -5.38 -3.15
C ILE A 132 8.91 -3.96 -3.21
N ILE A 133 8.03 -2.98 -3.39
CA ILE A 133 8.38 -1.57 -3.36
C ILE A 133 7.81 -0.97 -2.08
N ARG A 134 8.63 -0.24 -1.35
CA ARG A 134 8.29 0.44 -0.09
C ARG A 134 8.59 1.92 -0.22
N SER A 135 7.71 2.77 0.34
CA SER A 135 8.01 4.19 0.56
C SER A 135 8.56 4.44 1.96
N GLU A 136 9.43 5.42 2.10
CA GLU A 136 9.88 6.00 3.36
C GLU A 136 9.87 7.52 3.23
N THR A 137 9.54 8.23 4.32
CA THR A 137 9.66 9.69 4.39
C THR A 137 10.60 10.06 5.52
N SER A 138 11.62 10.84 5.24
CA SER A 138 12.54 11.39 6.24
C SER A 138 12.97 12.80 5.84
N ASN A 139 13.09 13.71 6.82
CA ASN A 139 13.38 15.11 6.56
C ASN A 139 12.46 15.76 5.50
N ALA A 140 11.17 15.40 5.52
CA ALA A 140 10.16 15.79 4.55
C ALA A 140 10.45 15.38 3.09
N LEU A 141 11.35 14.45 2.85
CA LEU A 141 11.65 13.88 1.54
C LEU A 141 11.21 12.42 1.48
N ASP A 142 10.44 12.12 0.44
CA ASP A 142 10.00 10.76 0.16
C ASP A 142 11.06 10.00 -0.63
N LYS A 143 11.18 8.71 -0.32
CA LYS A 143 12.08 7.77 -0.99
C LYS A 143 11.34 6.48 -1.30
N LEU A 144 11.75 5.82 -2.37
CA LEU A 144 11.28 4.48 -2.72
C LEU A 144 12.42 3.48 -2.57
N PHE A 145 12.12 2.33 -1.96
CA PHE A 145 13.03 1.20 -1.84
C PHE A 145 12.45 0.00 -2.58
N VAL A 146 13.29 -0.68 -3.33
CA VAL A 146 12.92 -1.85 -4.11
C VAL A 146 13.68 -3.06 -3.60
N ARG A 147 12.93 -4.09 -3.23
CA ARG A 147 13.46 -5.39 -2.82
C ARG A 147 13.12 -6.44 -3.85
N ASN A 148 14.12 -7.17 -4.31
CA ASN A 148 13.91 -8.39 -5.09
C ASN A 148 13.55 -9.54 -4.15
N ILE A 149 12.42 -10.23 -4.40
CA ILE A 149 11.88 -11.26 -3.50
C ILE A 149 12.78 -12.49 -3.46
N SER A 150 13.35 -12.91 -4.59
CA SER A 150 14.17 -14.12 -4.67
C SER A 150 15.55 -13.96 -4.04
N THR A 151 16.19 -12.82 -4.26
CA THR A 151 17.55 -12.54 -3.72
C THR A 151 17.54 -11.85 -2.38
N ASN A 152 16.39 -11.32 -1.97
CA ASN A 152 16.20 -10.50 -0.77
C ASN A 152 17.09 -9.23 -0.73
N LEU A 153 17.68 -8.84 -1.86
CA LEU A 153 18.44 -7.61 -1.99
C LEU A 153 17.50 -6.42 -2.10
N GLU A 154 17.78 -5.38 -1.31
CA GLU A 154 17.03 -4.14 -1.28
C GLU A 154 17.94 -2.95 -1.62
N GLN A 155 17.45 -2.02 -2.42
CA GLN A 155 18.15 -0.78 -2.76
C GLN A 155 17.16 0.39 -2.86
N GLU A 156 17.65 1.60 -2.65
CA GLU A 156 16.89 2.82 -2.95
C GLU A 156 16.70 2.94 -4.46
N LEU A 157 15.49 3.27 -4.88
CA LEU A 157 15.14 3.50 -6.27
C LEU A 157 15.39 4.98 -6.63
N ILE A 158 16.59 5.27 -7.10
CA ILE A 158 16.99 6.59 -7.58
C ILE A 158 16.76 6.64 -9.10
N PHE A 159 15.91 7.55 -9.56
CA PHE A 159 15.56 7.67 -10.97
C PHE A 159 15.59 9.12 -11.49
N SER A 160 16.13 10.05 -10.69
CA SER A 160 16.39 11.44 -11.03
C SER A 160 17.74 11.88 -10.47
N ASP A 161 18.35 12.84 -11.16
CA ASP A 161 19.58 13.51 -10.71
C ASP A 161 19.28 14.69 -9.75
N GLU A 162 18.00 15.07 -9.60
CA GLU A 162 17.59 16.12 -8.67
C GLU A 162 17.59 15.59 -7.23
N THR A 163 18.11 16.40 -6.31
CA THR A 163 18.24 16.03 -4.89
C THR A 163 16.90 16.11 -4.16
N ILE A 164 16.02 17.03 -4.57
CA ILE A 164 14.72 17.28 -3.95
C ILE A 164 13.64 17.01 -4.99
N TYR A 165 12.91 15.93 -4.82
CA TYR A 165 11.76 15.57 -5.65
C TYR A 165 10.77 14.71 -4.88
N VAL A 166 9.55 14.63 -5.36
CA VAL A 166 8.48 13.79 -4.81
C VAL A 166 8.32 12.57 -5.73
N PRO A 167 8.75 11.39 -5.30
CA PRO A 167 8.53 10.15 -6.05
C PRO A 167 7.14 9.58 -5.75
N GLY A 168 6.56 8.91 -6.73
CA GLY A 168 5.37 8.11 -6.57
C GLY A 168 5.49 6.79 -7.32
N VAL A 169 4.80 5.76 -6.86
CA VAL A 169 4.74 4.47 -7.55
C VAL A 169 3.30 4.04 -7.75
N SER A 170 2.99 3.53 -8.94
CA SER A 170 1.71 2.89 -9.24
C SER A 170 1.90 1.73 -10.21
N LEU A 171 0.91 0.83 -10.24
CA LEU A 171 0.95 -0.33 -11.14
C LEU A 171 0.67 0.12 -12.57
N VAL A 172 1.38 -0.49 -13.53
CA VAL A 172 1.14 -0.30 -14.98
C VAL A 172 -0.18 -0.97 -15.38
N GLN A 173 -0.46 -2.10 -14.76
CA GLN A 173 -1.64 -2.91 -15.01
C GLN A 173 -2.10 -3.60 -13.72
N ARG A 174 -3.32 -4.14 -13.73
CA ARG A 174 -3.86 -4.87 -12.59
C ARG A 174 -3.10 -6.18 -12.34
N ASP A 175 -2.72 -6.86 -13.41
CA ASP A 175 -1.84 -8.02 -13.32
C ASP A 175 -0.46 -7.60 -12.81
N ARG A 176 0.01 -8.28 -11.77
CA ARG A 176 1.27 -8.00 -11.09
C ARG A 176 2.43 -8.86 -11.59
N ASP A 177 2.20 -9.74 -12.59
CA ASP A 177 3.24 -10.53 -13.25
C ASP A 177 4.01 -9.68 -14.27
N THR A 178 4.69 -8.68 -13.75
CA THR A 178 5.47 -7.72 -14.52
C THR A 178 6.62 -7.16 -13.69
N ASP A 179 7.67 -6.70 -14.36
CA ASP A 179 8.75 -5.91 -13.74
C ASP A 179 8.55 -4.40 -13.96
N GLU A 180 7.40 -3.98 -14.52
CA GLU A 180 7.16 -2.59 -14.89
C GLU A 180 6.22 -1.89 -13.90
N VAL A 181 6.57 -0.65 -13.58
CA VAL A 181 5.78 0.27 -12.77
C VAL A 181 5.69 1.64 -13.43
N TYR A 182 4.67 2.40 -13.10
CA TYR A 182 4.70 3.85 -13.31
C TYR A 182 5.34 4.53 -12.11
N LEU A 183 6.33 5.36 -12.39
CA LEU A 183 6.94 6.26 -11.41
C LEU A 183 6.46 7.69 -11.67
N GLY A 184 5.77 8.24 -10.70
CA GLY A 184 5.44 9.64 -10.63
C GLY A 184 6.67 10.44 -10.19
N TYR A 185 6.80 11.63 -10.71
CA TYR A 185 7.90 12.55 -10.41
C TYR A 185 7.45 13.98 -10.47
N SER A 186 7.83 14.78 -9.50
CA SER A 186 7.77 16.24 -9.55
C SER A 186 8.81 16.83 -8.62
N SER A 187 9.32 18.01 -8.98
CA SER A 187 10.23 18.77 -8.12
C SER A 187 9.86 20.25 -8.12
N PRO A 188 10.48 21.09 -7.28
CA PRO A 188 10.25 22.53 -7.33
C PRO A 188 10.55 23.18 -8.68
N LYS A 189 11.45 22.59 -9.48
CA LYS A 189 11.80 23.10 -10.81
C LYS A 189 11.27 22.26 -11.97
N THR A 190 10.80 21.04 -11.75
CA THR A 190 10.34 20.15 -12.81
C THR A 190 8.86 19.84 -12.66
N PRO A 191 8.02 20.17 -13.67
CA PRO A 191 6.60 19.81 -13.67
C PRO A 191 6.38 18.30 -13.51
N SER A 192 5.15 17.93 -13.11
CA SER A 192 4.81 16.53 -12.90
C SER A 192 5.05 15.68 -14.14
N ARG A 193 5.74 14.57 -13.96
CA ARG A 193 6.05 13.56 -14.98
C ARG A 193 5.63 12.19 -14.53
N VAL A 194 5.28 11.34 -15.49
CA VAL A 194 5.05 9.91 -15.27
C VAL A 194 6.01 9.14 -16.19
N TYR A 195 6.79 8.30 -15.58
CA TYR A 195 7.69 7.39 -16.29
C TYR A 195 7.19 5.96 -16.19
N LYS A 196 7.28 5.21 -17.27
CA LYS A 196 7.23 3.76 -17.25
C LYS A 196 8.65 3.26 -16.96
N TYR A 197 8.82 2.51 -15.88
CA TYR A 197 10.11 2.06 -15.38
C TYR A 197 10.13 0.54 -15.25
N ASN A 198 11.20 -0.08 -15.73
CA ASN A 198 11.41 -1.51 -15.59
C ASN A 198 12.44 -1.77 -14.48
N LEU A 199 12.03 -2.50 -13.44
CA LEU A 199 12.82 -2.76 -12.25
C LEU A 199 14.02 -3.70 -12.49
N SER A 200 13.91 -4.59 -13.47
CA SER A 200 14.97 -5.55 -13.80
C SER A 200 16.13 -4.91 -14.58
N ASN A 201 15.82 -4.18 -15.66
CA ASN A 201 16.83 -3.60 -16.54
C ASN A 201 17.04 -2.10 -16.35
N LYS A 202 16.28 -1.46 -15.45
CA LYS A 202 16.33 -0.03 -15.10
C LYS A 202 16.01 0.91 -16.27
N SER A 203 15.37 0.43 -17.33
CA SER A 203 14.93 1.28 -18.42
C SER A 203 13.81 2.22 -17.96
N LYS A 204 13.84 3.48 -18.45
CA LYS A 204 12.92 4.54 -18.09
C LYS A 204 12.40 5.21 -19.36
N ILE A 205 11.08 5.29 -19.53
CA ILE A 205 10.41 5.91 -20.66
C ILE A 205 9.46 6.97 -20.11
N LEU A 206 9.56 8.20 -20.59
CA LEU A 206 8.59 9.26 -20.26
C LEU A 206 7.27 8.96 -20.96
N VAL A 207 6.19 8.80 -20.16
CA VAL A 207 4.84 8.51 -20.66
C VAL A 207 3.98 9.77 -20.71
N LYS A 208 4.13 10.62 -19.68
CA LYS A 208 3.34 11.85 -19.55
C LYS A 208 4.16 12.93 -18.87
N GLU A 209 3.99 14.16 -19.33
CA GLU A 209 4.50 15.36 -18.69
C GLU A 209 3.37 16.39 -18.58
N GLN A 210 3.33 17.11 -17.48
CA GLN A 210 2.39 18.20 -17.29
C GLN A 210 2.74 19.36 -18.24
N GLU A 211 1.79 19.75 -19.07
CA GLU A 211 1.93 20.95 -19.91
C GLU A 211 1.78 22.23 -19.07
N ILE A 212 2.66 23.18 -19.32
CA ILE A 212 2.59 24.52 -18.73
C ILE A 212 2.29 25.51 -19.88
N PRO A 213 1.05 25.96 -20.06
CA PRO A 213 0.64 26.78 -21.20
C PRO A 213 1.40 28.10 -21.33
N SER A 214 1.86 28.70 -20.23
CA SER A 214 2.69 29.91 -20.20
C SER A 214 4.16 29.68 -20.56
N GLY A 215 4.54 28.44 -20.83
CA GLY A 215 5.93 28.00 -20.97
C GLY A 215 6.61 27.76 -19.63
N HIS A 216 7.60 26.86 -19.62
CA HIS A 216 8.40 26.53 -18.47
C HIS A 216 9.82 26.17 -18.89
N ASN A 217 10.79 26.79 -18.25
CA ASN A 217 12.20 26.44 -18.41
C ASN A 217 12.79 26.10 -17.03
N PRO A 218 13.13 24.82 -16.76
CA PRO A 218 13.71 24.38 -15.48
C PRO A 218 14.99 25.15 -15.08
N GLU A 219 15.78 25.62 -16.05
CA GLU A 219 17.02 26.35 -15.80
C GLU A 219 16.81 27.70 -15.13
N ASN A 220 15.58 28.22 -15.15
CA ASN A 220 15.22 29.47 -14.47
C ASN A 220 15.02 29.29 -12.96
N TYR A 221 15.10 28.06 -12.45
CA TYR A 221 14.84 27.71 -11.04
C TYR A 221 16.07 27.09 -10.41
N ILE A 222 16.43 27.56 -9.22
CA ILE A 222 17.48 26.98 -8.36
C ILE A 222 16.79 26.26 -7.21
N VAL A 223 17.21 25.03 -6.94
CA VAL A 223 16.69 24.18 -5.85
C VAL A 223 17.87 23.69 -5.02
#